data_95c56870fc16cf6bdf41fa6b1dd5ace2
#
_entry.id   95c56870fc16cf6bdf41fa6b1dd5ace2
#
_cell.length_a   1.000
_cell.length_b   1.000
_cell.length_c   1.000
_cell.angle_alpha   90.00
_cell.angle_beta   90.00
_cell.angle_gamma   90.00
#
_symmetry.space_group_name_H-M   'P 1'
#
loop_
_entity.id
_entity.type
_entity.pdbx_description
1 polymer ?
#
loop_
_entity_poly.entity_id
_entity_poly.type
_entity_poly.pdbx_seq_one_letter_code
_entity_poly.pdbx_strand_id
1 'polypeptide(L)'
;MLQQKSSERKKTGLFVVEGQQELSHCMHADYQIDTVFYCSALVPDFHVPANVRCFEVSRDVYEKIAYRGSTEGVIAEVRTKSLRLHDLSLDEHPLIVVLESVEKPGNLGAILRSADAAGVDAVVVCDPLTDLYNPNLIRSSVGAAFTVPCVACSSEECIAFLKQRNIKILTAQLQDSHLYYDTDMTCGTAIVMGTEHDGLTDLWRKAADAHIRIPMLGQIDSLNVSVSAAILMFEAVRQRQK
;
A
#
# COMPACT_ATOMS: atom_id res chain seq x y z
N MET A 1 9.72 -15.43 -13.33
CA MET A 1 10.82 -14.62 -12.75
C MET A 1 10.30 -13.35 -12.10
N LEU A 2 9.49 -12.52 -12.76
CA LEU A 2 8.89 -11.28 -12.18
C LEU A 2 8.06 -11.52 -10.93
N GLN A 3 7.33 -12.62 -10.84
CA GLN A 3 6.54 -13.00 -9.66
C GLN A 3 7.39 -13.38 -8.43
N GLN A 4 8.63 -13.82 -8.63
CA GLN A 4 9.45 -14.39 -7.56
C GLN A 4 10.57 -13.47 -7.09
N LYS A 5 11.16 -12.64 -7.99
CA LYS A 5 12.37 -11.89 -7.73
C LYS A 5 12.16 -10.38 -7.86
N SER A 6 12.34 -9.65 -6.76
CA SER A 6 12.30 -8.18 -6.78
C SER A 6 13.42 -7.59 -7.64
N SER A 7 14.59 -8.26 -7.71
CA SER A 7 15.70 -7.84 -8.56
C SER A 7 15.34 -7.83 -10.05
N GLU A 8 14.53 -8.79 -10.51
CA GLU A 8 14.06 -8.81 -11.89
C GLU A 8 13.06 -7.68 -12.17
N ARG A 9 12.14 -7.41 -11.22
CA ARG A 9 11.21 -6.27 -11.35
C ARG A 9 11.97 -4.95 -11.43
N LYS A 10 12.95 -4.74 -10.56
CA LYS A 10 13.80 -3.54 -10.56
C LYS A 10 14.60 -3.40 -11.87
N LYS A 11 15.17 -4.52 -12.37
CA LYS A 11 15.98 -4.53 -13.59
C LYS A 11 15.15 -4.26 -14.85
N THR A 12 13.96 -4.83 -14.94
CA THR A 12 13.09 -4.72 -16.13
C THR A 12 12.14 -3.53 -16.07
N GLY A 13 11.89 -2.98 -14.89
CA GLY A 13 10.83 -2.00 -14.67
C GLY A 13 9.43 -2.57 -14.90
N LEU A 14 9.27 -3.90 -14.77
CA LEU A 14 8.01 -4.60 -14.98
C LEU A 14 7.61 -5.37 -13.73
N PHE A 15 6.31 -5.49 -13.51
CA PHE A 15 5.70 -6.34 -12.50
C PHE A 15 4.52 -7.11 -13.09
N VAL A 16 3.98 -8.06 -12.35
CA VAL A 16 2.89 -8.94 -12.82
C VAL A 16 1.62 -8.65 -12.05
N VAL A 17 0.53 -8.56 -12.77
CA VAL A 17 -0.84 -8.46 -12.27
C VAL A 17 -1.62 -9.68 -12.75
N GLU A 18 -2.38 -10.30 -11.86
CA GLU A 18 -3.28 -11.41 -12.20
C GLU A 18 -4.71 -11.00 -11.88
N GLY A 19 -5.59 -11.28 -12.81
CA GLY A 19 -7.03 -11.00 -12.71
C GLY A 19 -7.49 -9.83 -13.58
N GLN A 20 -8.73 -9.94 -14.03
CA GLN A 20 -9.37 -8.91 -14.86
C GLN A 20 -9.63 -7.63 -14.07
N GLN A 21 -9.99 -7.77 -12.79
CA GLN A 21 -10.28 -6.65 -11.91
C GLN A 21 -9.02 -5.84 -11.62
N GLU A 22 -7.92 -6.51 -11.25
CA GLU A 22 -6.63 -5.87 -11.00
C GLU A 22 -6.07 -5.20 -12.26
N LEU A 23 -6.21 -5.85 -13.43
CA LEU A 23 -5.83 -5.24 -14.70
C LEU A 23 -6.66 -3.99 -15.00
N SER A 24 -7.97 -4.04 -14.75
CA SER A 24 -8.85 -2.87 -14.89
C SER A 24 -8.42 -1.72 -13.98
N HIS A 25 -8.10 -1.98 -12.71
CA HIS A 25 -7.57 -0.97 -11.79
C HIS A 25 -6.25 -0.35 -12.28
N CYS A 26 -5.33 -1.17 -12.80
CA CYS A 26 -4.09 -0.68 -13.43
C CYS A 26 -4.37 0.28 -14.58
N MET A 27 -5.31 -0.09 -15.46
CA MET A 27 -5.66 0.73 -16.62
C MET A 27 -6.33 2.04 -16.21
N HIS A 28 -7.25 2.03 -15.24
CA HIS A 28 -7.89 3.24 -14.73
C HIS A 28 -6.92 4.17 -13.98
N ALA A 29 -5.87 3.62 -13.40
CA ALA A 29 -4.81 4.36 -12.75
C ALA A 29 -3.65 4.75 -13.70
N ASP A 30 -3.88 4.70 -15.02
CA ASP A 30 -2.91 5.09 -16.05
C ASP A 30 -1.58 4.33 -15.99
N TYR A 31 -1.60 3.06 -15.57
CA TYR A 31 -0.43 2.21 -15.70
C TYR A 31 -0.25 1.75 -17.14
N GLN A 32 0.99 1.78 -17.62
CA GLN A 32 1.31 1.28 -18.95
C GLN A 32 1.36 -0.24 -18.94
N ILE A 33 0.40 -0.88 -19.61
CA ILE A 33 0.38 -2.33 -19.82
C ILE A 33 1.37 -2.68 -20.94
N ASP A 34 2.31 -3.56 -20.64
CA ASP A 34 3.30 -4.01 -21.63
C ASP A 34 2.80 -5.22 -22.43
N THR A 35 2.35 -6.27 -21.73
CA THR A 35 1.91 -7.52 -22.36
C THR A 35 0.79 -8.14 -21.54
N VAL A 36 -0.19 -8.75 -22.21
CA VAL A 36 -1.26 -9.53 -21.57
C VAL A 36 -1.23 -10.96 -22.10
N PHE A 37 -1.33 -11.92 -21.18
CA PHE A 37 -1.57 -13.34 -21.44
C PHE A 37 -2.97 -13.69 -20.94
N TYR A 38 -3.80 -14.28 -21.76
CA TYR A 38 -5.15 -14.69 -21.37
C TYR A 38 -5.48 -16.10 -21.84
N CYS A 39 -6.34 -16.77 -21.11
CA CYS A 39 -6.83 -18.09 -21.42
C CYS A 39 -8.33 -18.05 -21.70
N SER A 40 -8.73 -18.11 -22.97
CA SER A 40 -10.13 -18.04 -23.40
C SER A 40 -11.01 -19.14 -22.77
N ALA A 41 -10.44 -20.29 -22.43
CA ALA A 41 -11.15 -21.36 -21.72
C ALA A 41 -11.55 -20.98 -20.27
N LEU A 42 -10.88 -20.00 -19.66
CA LEU A 42 -11.19 -19.47 -18.31
C LEU A 42 -11.97 -18.15 -18.38
N VAL A 43 -11.70 -17.34 -19.42
CA VAL A 43 -12.30 -16.00 -19.60
C VAL A 43 -12.78 -15.84 -21.04
N PRO A 44 -13.87 -16.49 -21.43
CA PRO A 44 -14.34 -16.51 -22.82
C PRO A 44 -14.70 -15.11 -23.35
N ASP A 45 -15.15 -14.20 -22.47
CA ASP A 45 -15.58 -12.85 -22.83
C ASP A 45 -14.50 -11.80 -22.56
N PHE A 46 -13.22 -12.19 -22.44
CA PHE A 46 -12.15 -11.23 -22.20
C PHE A 46 -11.93 -10.33 -23.41
N HIS A 47 -12.07 -9.03 -23.19
CA HIS A 47 -11.83 -8.03 -24.22
C HIS A 47 -10.36 -7.60 -24.19
N VAL A 48 -9.65 -7.93 -25.26
CA VAL A 48 -8.24 -7.58 -25.44
C VAL A 48 -8.10 -6.05 -25.49
N PRO A 49 -7.27 -5.44 -24.61
CA PRO A 49 -7.04 -4.00 -24.65
C PRO A 49 -6.43 -3.56 -25.98
N ALA A 50 -6.92 -2.46 -26.54
CA ALA A 50 -6.35 -1.91 -27.77
C ALA A 50 -4.90 -1.45 -27.55
N ASN A 51 -4.05 -1.66 -28.57
CA ASN A 51 -2.64 -1.24 -28.56
C ASN A 51 -1.73 -1.92 -27.51
N VAL A 52 -2.16 -3.04 -26.94
CA VAL A 52 -1.35 -3.86 -26.01
C VAL A 52 -1.00 -5.17 -26.69
N ARG A 53 0.21 -5.67 -26.49
CA ARG A 53 0.60 -7.01 -26.94
C ARG A 53 -0.19 -8.05 -26.16
N CYS A 54 -0.99 -8.86 -26.85
CA CYS A 54 -1.81 -9.88 -26.21
C CYS A 54 -1.50 -11.26 -26.81
N PHE A 55 -1.42 -12.24 -25.91
CA PHE A 55 -1.19 -13.63 -26.28
C PHE A 55 -2.28 -14.50 -25.65
N GLU A 56 -3.02 -15.21 -26.51
CA GLU A 56 -3.87 -16.28 -26.04
C GLU A 56 -3.00 -17.50 -25.70
N VAL A 57 -3.21 -18.07 -24.52
CA VAL A 57 -2.48 -19.23 -24.02
C VAL A 57 -3.42 -20.37 -23.68
N SER A 58 -2.95 -21.62 -23.83
CA SER A 58 -3.71 -22.77 -23.37
C SER A 58 -3.82 -22.79 -21.83
N ARG A 59 -4.80 -23.52 -21.32
CA ARG A 59 -4.99 -23.70 -19.88
C ARG A 59 -3.73 -24.22 -19.18
N ASP A 60 -3.07 -25.22 -19.78
CA ASP A 60 -1.84 -25.81 -19.23
C ASP A 60 -0.68 -24.79 -19.13
N VAL A 61 -0.58 -23.88 -20.11
CA VAL A 61 0.41 -22.80 -20.08
C VAL A 61 0.03 -21.77 -19.03
N TYR A 62 -1.24 -21.37 -18.98
CA TYR A 62 -1.75 -20.44 -17.99
C TYR A 62 -1.45 -20.93 -16.55
N GLU A 63 -1.81 -22.17 -16.23
CA GLU A 63 -1.57 -22.77 -14.90
C GLU A 63 -0.09 -22.82 -14.51
N LYS A 64 0.82 -22.91 -15.47
CA LYS A 64 2.28 -22.87 -15.22
C LYS A 64 2.81 -21.46 -14.93
N ILE A 65 2.22 -20.43 -15.53
CA ILE A 65 2.67 -19.05 -15.38
C ILE A 65 1.88 -18.30 -14.30
N ALA A 66 0.71 -18.79 -13.90
CA ALA A 66 -0.12 -18.22 -12.85
C ALA A 66 0.55 -18.31 -11.48
N TYR A 67 0.35 -17.28 -10.66
CA TYR A 67 0.86 -17.25 -9.31
C TYR A 67 -0.06 -18.06 -8.39
N ARG A 68 0.49 -19.10 -7.75
CA ARG A 68 -0.22 -19.96 -6.78
C ARG A 68 -1.51 -20.59 -7.32
N GLY A 69 -1.53 -21.00 -8.59
CA GLY A 69 -2.68 -21.71 -9.18
C GLY A 69 -3.94 -20.85 -9.30
N SER A 70 -3.76 -19.54 -9.51
CA SER A 70 -4.86 -18.62 -9.80
C SER A 70 -5.67 -19.13 -11.00
N THR A 71 -6.99 -18.94 -10.96
CA THR A 71 -7.95 -19.30 -12.03
C THR A 71 -8.53 -18.07 -12.72
N GLU A 72 -7.95 -16.89 -12.50
CA GLU A 72 -8.44 -15.60 -12.99
C GLU A 72 -8.38 -15.46 -14.52
N GLY A 73 -7.65 -16.33 -15.20
CA GLY A 73 -7.60 -16.41 -16.66
C GLY A 73 -6.85 -15.30 -17.38
N VAL A 74 -6.39 -14.28 -16.66
CA VAL A 74 -5.64 -13.13 -17.22
C VAL A 74 -4.40 -12.86 -16.39
N ILE A 75 -3.26 -12.65 -17.06
CA ILE A 75 -2.00 -12.22 -16.47
C ILE A 75 -1.46 -11.06 -17.31
N ALA A 76 -1.08 -9.97 -16.68
CA ALA A 76 -0.49 -8.82 -17.37
C ALA A 76 0.90 -8.50 -16.83
N GLU A 77 1.82 -8.15 -17.72
CA GLU A 77 3.07 -7.47 -17.40
C GLU A 77 2.83 -5.98 -17.52
N VAL A 78 3.13 -5.25 -16.47
CA VAL A 78 2.81 -3.84 -16.30
C VAL A 78 4.07 -3.07 -15.92
N ARG A 79 4.25 -1.85 -16.45
CA ARG A 79 5.39 -1.00 -16.12
C ARG A 79 5.24 -0.38 -14.74
N THR A 80 6.33 -0.43 -13.96
CA THR A 80 6.38 0.23 -12.66
C THR A 80 6.29 1.74 -12.80
N LYS A 81 5.58 2.39 -11.86
CA LYS A 81 5.61 3.84 -11.67
C LYS A 81 6.55 4.19 -10.52
N SER A 82 7.24 5.31 -10.62
CA SER A 82 8.01 5.88 -9.53
C SER A 82 7.32 7.16 -9.09
N LEU A 83 6.72 7.14 -7.91
CA LEU A 83 6.12 8.29 -7.26
C LEU A 83 7.05 8.76 -6.14
N ARG A 84 7.28 10.08 -6.04
CA ARG A 84 8.10 10.71 -5.01
C ARG A 84 7.23 11.58 -4.11
N LEU A 85 7.68 11.91 -2.91
CA LEU A 85 6.92 12.72 -1.96
C LEU A 85 6.41 14.04 -2.53
N HIS A 86 7.22 14.71 -3.35
CA HIS A 86 6.85 16.00 -3.95
C HIS A 86 5.90 15.88 -5.14
N ASP A 87 5.68 14.69 -5.68
CA ASP A 87 4.70 14.42 -6.72
C ASP A 87 3.29 14.21 -6.13
N LEU A 88 3.16 14.10 -4.79
CA LEU A 88 1.88 13.91 -4.12
C LEU A 88 1.00 15.17 -4.22
N SER A 89 -0.20 14.99 -4.75
CA SER A 89 -1.27 15.99 -4.69
C SER A 89 -2.04 15.79 -3.39
N LEU A 90 -1.82 16.68 -2.41
CA LEU A 90 -2.42 16.60 -1.08
C LEU A 90 -3.40 17.75 -0.88
N ASP A 91 -4.50 17.45 -0.20
CA ASP A 91 -5.46 18.45 0.23
C ASP A 91 -4.90 19.37 1.33
N GLU A 92 -5.68 20.36 1.76
CA GLU A 92 -5.30 21.30 2.83
C GLU A 92 -5.07 20.59 4.17
N HIS A 93 -5.88 19.55 4.46
CA HIS A 93 -5.81 18.76 5.68
C HIS A 93 -5.61 17.26 5.36
N PRO A 94 -4.47 16.86 4.79
CA PRO A 94 -4.29 15.50 4.32
C PRO A 94 -4.28 14.49 5.47
N LEU A 95 -4.76 13.29 5.19
CA LEU A 95 -4.56 12.10 6.01
C LEU A 95 -3.51 11.21 5.34
N ILE A 96 -2.37 11.04 6.00
CA ILE A 96 -1.27 10.23 5.49
C ILE A 96 -1.02 9.06 6.45
N VAL A 97 -0.77 7.87 5.90
CA VAL A 97 -0.29 6.73 6.68
C VAL A 97 1.18 6.51 6.36
N VAL A 98 2.01 6.48 7.39
CA VAL A 98 3.46 6.24 7.25
C VAL A 98 3.80 4.90 7.90
N LEU A 99 4.54 4.08 7.17
CA LEU A 99 4.93 2.73 7.59
C LEU A 99 6.46 2.63 7.61
N GLU A 100 7.05 2.59 8.81
CA GLU A 100 8.49 2.40 8.97
C GLU A 100 8.82 0.91 8.91
N SER A 101 9.63 0.53 7.91
CA SER A 101 10.23 -0.82 7.77
C SER A 101 9.22 -1.98 7.84
N VAL A 102 8.02 -1.80 7.31
CA VAL A 102 7.03 -2.89 7.26
C VAL A 102 7.51 -4.00 6.33
N GLU A 103 7.70 -5.21 6.88
CA GLU A 103 8.32 -6.33 6.18
C GLU A 103 7.32 -7.17 5.36
N LYS A 104 6.12 -7.43 5.91
CA LYS A 104 5.18 -8.38 5.32
C LYS A 104 4.35 -7.73 4.20
N PRO A 105 4.51 -8.19 2.94
CA PRO A 105 3.76 -7.64 1.81
C PRO A 105 2.24 -7.72 2.00
N GLY A 106 1.75 -8.77 2.69
CA GLY A 106 0.33 -8.94 2.98
C GLY A 106 -0.23 -7.86 3.91
N ASN A 107 0.53 -7.42 4.91
CA ASN A 107 0.14 -6.32 5.80
C ASN A 107 0.08 -4.99 5.03
N LEU A 108 1.10 -4.72 4.21
CA LEU A 108 1.11 -3.50 3.40
C LEU A 108 -0.08 -3.46 2.43
N GLY A 109 -0.40 -4.57 1.75
CA GLY A 109 -1.57 -4.64 0.89
C GLY A 109 -2.89 -4.45 1.64
N ALA A 110 -3.04 -5.03 2.84
CA ALA A 110 -4.22 -4.83 3.69
C ALA A 110 -4.34 -3.37 4.18
N ILE A 111 -3.22 -2.71 4.48
CA ILE A 111 -3.19 -1.28 4.83
C ILE A 111 -3.63 -0.43 3.64
N LEU A 112 -3.10 -0.68 2.44
CA LEU A 112 -3.52 0.03 1.23
C LEU A 112 -5.03 -0.12 0.97
N ARG A 113 -5.57 -1.32 1.14
CA ARG A 113 -7.01 -1.57 1.02
C ARG A 113 -7.83 -0.77 2.04
N SER A 114 -7.36 -0.69 3.28
CA SER A 114 -8.02 0.12 4.32
C SER A 114 -7.85 1.61 4.07
N ALA A 115 -6.71 2.04 3.53
CA ALA A 115 -6.43 3.42 3.15
C ALA A 115 -7.35 3.90 2.02
N ASP A 116 -7.57 3.06 1.00
CA ASP A 116 -8.55 3.32 -0.07
C ASP A 116 -9.95 3.53 0.52
N ALA A 117 -10.39 2.60 1.37
CA ALA A 117 -11.72 2.67 2.01
C ALA A 117 -11.89 3.89 2.94
N ALA A 118 -10.81 4.35 3.57
CA ALA A 118 -10.81 5.51 4.46
C ALA A 118 -10.58 6.85 3.73
N GLY A 119 -10.33 6.85 2.42
CA GLY A 119 -10.00 8.05 1.66
C GLY A 119 -8.69 8.70 2.10
N VAL A 120 -7.67 7.89 2.40
CA VAL A 120 -6.32 8.37 2.77
C VAL A 120 -5.64 8.97 1.54
N ASP A 121 -5.05 10.15 1.68
CA ASP A 121 -4.42 10.88 0.58
C ASP A 121 -3.13 10.22 0.07
N ALA A 122 -2.36 9.59 0.97
CA ALA A 122 -1.16 8.86 0.60
C ALA A 122 -0.75 7.83 1.66
N VAL A 123 -0.09 6.76 1.22
CA VAL A 123 0.67 5.83 2.06
C VAL A 123 2.15 6.02 1.76
N VAL A 124 2.96 6.26 2.78
CA VAL A 124 4.41 6.41 2.66
C VAL A 124 5.09 5.23 3.35
N VAL A 125 5.91 4.50 2.61
CA VAL A 125 6.68 3.37 3.14
C VAL A 125 8.13 3.83 3.31
N CYS A 126 8.52 4.04 4.56
CA CYS A 126 9.86 4.47 4.92
C CYS A 126 10.79 3.27 5.11
N ASP A 127 12.00 3.39 4.58
CA ASP A 127 13.05 2.36 4.67
C ASP A 127 12.52 0.97 4.30
N PRO A 128 11.93 0.82 3.08
CA PRO A 128 11.15 -0.33 2.70
C PRO A 128 11.97 -1.62 2.67
N LEU A 129 11.52 -2.63 3.42
CA LEU A 129 12.08 -3.99 3.41
C LEU A 129 11.35 -4.89 2.39
N THR A 130 10.23 -4.44 1.85
CA THR A 130 9.48 -5.13 0.80
C THR A 130 9.36 -4.28 -0.45
N ASP A 131 9.18 -4.94 -1.57
CA ASP A 131 8.97 -4.31 -2.87
C ASP A 131 7.48 -3.97 -3.04
N LEU A 132 7.17 -2.72 -3.38
CA LEU A 132 5.81 -2.23 -3.58
C LEU A 132 5.05 -2.98 -4.70
N TYR A 133 5.78 -3.60 -5.62
CA TYR A 133 5.22 -4.43 -6.70
C TYR A 133 5.30 -5.93 -6.41
N ASN A 134 5.40 -6.32 -5.13
CA ASN A 134 5.37 -7.72 -4.71
C ASN A 134 3.98 -8.33 -5.01
N PRO A 135 3.89 -9.52 -5.64
CA PRO A 135 2.60 -10.14 -5.98
C PRO A 135 1.68 -10.38 -4.79
N ASN A 136 2.23 -10.67 -3.61
CA ASN A 136 1.42 -10.82 -2.40
C ASN A 136 0.83 -9.48 -1.92
N LEU A 137 1.56 -8.37 -2.11
CA LEU A 137 1.06 -7.02 -1.82
C LEU A 137 -0.09 -6.68 -2.75
N ILE A 138 0.11 -6.83 -4.06
CA ILE A 138 -0.89 -6.53 -5.09
C ILE A 138 -2.17 -7.32 -4.80
N ARG A 139 -2.05 -8.63 -4.61
CA ARG A 139 -3.20 -9.51 -4.33
C ARG A 139 -3.93 -9.13 -3.03
N SER A 140 -3.20 -8.86 -1.95
CA SER A 140 -3.84 -8.51 -0.67
C SER A 140 -4.47 -7.12 -0.66
N SER A 141 -4.05 -6.24 -1.56
CA SER A 141 -4.62 -4.90 -1.72
C SER A 141 -5.95 -4.88 -2.50
N VAL A 142 -6.27 -5.95 -3.24
CA VAL A 142 -7.47 -6.03 -4.10
C VAL A 142 -7.58 -4.80 -5.03
N GLY A 143 -6.44 -4.41 -5.64
CA GLY A 143 -6.35 -3.26 -6.54
C GLY A 143 -6.01 -1.91 -5.89
N ALA A 144 -6.14 -1.76 -4.57
CA ALA A 144 -5.83 -0.51 -3.87
C ALA A 144 -4.35 -0.07 -4.02
N ALA A 145 -3.45 -1.01 -4.33
CA ALA A 145 -2.06 -0.69 -4.66
C ALA A 145 -1.91 0.22 -5.92
N PHE A 146 -2.95 0.33 -6.73
CA PHE A 146 -2.97 1.13 -7.95
C PHE A 146 -3.76 2.44 -7.78
N THR A 147 -4.68 2.51 -6.83
CA THR A 147 -5.57 3.66 -6.62
C THR A 147 -5.06 4.59 -5.52
N VAL A 148 -4.45 4.05 -4.46
CA VAL A 148 -3.88 4.84 -3.37
C VAL A 148 -2.45 5.28 -3.72
N PRO A 149 -2.14 6.59 -3.71
CA PRO A 149 -0.78 7.07 -3.90
C PRO A 149 0.17 6.44 -2.86
N CYS A 150 1.15 5.64 -3.32
CA CYS A 150 2.09 4.96 -2.44
C CYS A 150 3.52 5.33 -2.80
N VAL A 151 4.25 5.90 -1.84
CA VAL A 151 5.63 6.39 -2.03
C VAL A 151 6.58 5.60 -1.15
N ALA A 152 7.76 5.24 -1.68
CA ALA A 152 8.87 4.69 -0.91
C ALA A 152 9.98 5.74 -0.79
N CYS A 153 10.46 6.00 0.44
CA CYS A 153 11.54 6.97 0.71
C CYS A 153 12.30 6.59 1.99
N SER A 154 13.25 7.41 2.42
CA SER A 154 13.83 7.26 3.77
C SER A 154 12.94 7.91 4.84
N SER A 155 13.13 7.52 6.10
CA SER A 155 12.45 8.13 7.25
C SER A 155 12.79 9.61 7.36
N GLU A 156 14.04 10.00 7.14
CA GLU A 156 14.49 11.40 7.18
C GLU A 156 13.80 12.25 6.13
N GLU A 157 13.70 11.76 4.88
CA GLU A 157 13.02 12.47 3.78
C GLU A 157 11.54 12.66 4.10
N CYS A 158 10.88 11.63 4.64
CA CYS A 158 9.47 11.69 5.02
C CYS A 158 9.23 12.70 6.15
N ILE A 159 10.02 12.65 7.21
CA ILE A 159 9.92 13.59 8.34
C ILE A 159 10.11 15.03 7.87
N ALA A 160 11.13 15.29 7.05
CA ALA A 160 11.38 16.63 6.49
C ALA A 160 10.18 17.12 5.67
N PHE A 161 9.61 16.27 4.81
CA PHE A 161 8.43 16.56 4.00
C PHE A 161 7.20 16.91 4.86
N LEU A 162 6.91 16.10 5.89
CA LEU A 162 5.76 16.31 6.79
C LEU A 162 5.89 17.62 7.55
N LYS A 163 7.08 17.90 8.12
CA LYS A 163 7.36 19.14 8.87
C LYS A 163 7.27 20.38 7.97
N GLN A 164 7.81 20.32 6.76
CA GLN A 164 7.75 21.44 5.80
C GLN A 164 6.31 21.81 5.46
N ARG A 165 5.40 20.84 5.45
CA ARG A 165 3.97 21.03 5.15
C ARG A 165 3.09 21.24 6.37
N ASN A 166 3.67 21.34 7.57
CA ASN A 166 2.95 21.45 8.83
C ASN A 166 1.93 20.32 9.06
N ILE A 167 2.26 19.10 8.60
CA ILE A 167 1.46 17.91 8.82
C ILE A 167 1.85 17.32 10.17
N LYS A 168 0.86 17.16 11.04
CA LYS A 168 1.03 16.64 12.41
C LYS A 168 1.46 15.17 12.37
N ILE A 169 2.54 14.84 13.08
CA ILE A 169 3.10 13.48 13.13
C ILE A 169 2.59 12.79 14.40
N LEU A 170 1.76 11.76 14.24
CA LEU A 170 1.23 10.94 15.32
C LEU A 170 1.83 9.53 15.23
N THR A 171 2.68 9.17 16.19
CA THR A 171 3.28 7.83 16.24
C THR A 171 2.44 6.87 17.07
N ALA A 172 2.11 5.71 16.48
CA ALA A 172 1.39 4.64 17.17
C ALA A 172 2.38 3.79 17.99
N GLN A 173 2.35 3.96 19.32
CA GLN A 173 3.22 3.26 20.27
C GLN A 173 2.57 3.15 21.65
N LEU A 174 3.08 2.24 22.49
CA LEU A 174 2.53 2.03 23.84
C LEU A 174 3.10 3.03 24.86
N GLN A 175 4.42 3.29 24.79
CA GLN A 175 5.12 4.12 25.79
C GLN A 175 4.80 5.60 25.59
N ASP A 176 4.64 6.33 26.69
CA ASP A 176 4.45 7.79 26.75
C ASP A 176 3.35 8.30 25.81
N SER A 177 2.27 7.53 25.67
CA SER A 177 1.23 7.76 24.69
C SER A 177 -0.13 8.05 25.33
N HIS A 178 -0.94 8.82 24.60
CA HIS A 178 -2.35 9.09 24.91
C HIS A 178 -3.27 8.10 24.18
N LEU A 179 -4.51 7.99 24.60
CA LEU A 179 -5.50 7.23 23.86
C LEU A 179 -5.78 7.90 22.50
N TYR A 180 -5.85 7.12 21.44
CA TYR A 180 -5.94 7.65 20.07
C TYR A 180 -7.18 8.53 19.86
N TYR A 181 -8.29 8.22 20.52
CA TYR A 181 -9.53 8.97 20.41
C TYR A 181 -9.57 10.28 21.21
N ASP A 182 -8.57 10.51 22.11
CA ASP A 182 -8.38 11.76 22.84
C ASP A 182 -7.46 12.74 22.07
N THR A 183 -6.97 12.32 20.89
CA THR A 183 -6.04 13.11 20.07
C THR A 183 -6.77 13.70 18.87
N ASP A 184 -6.61 15.01 18.64
CA ASP A 184 -7.20 15.69 17.49
C ASP A 184 -6.50 15.28 16.17
N MET A 185 -7.28 14.75 15.24
CA MET A 185 -6.87 14.32 13.90
C MET A 185 -7.61 15.10 12.79
N THR A 186 -8.22 16.24 13.09
CA THR A 186 -8.99 17.02 12.11
C THR A 186 -8.12 17.84 11.16
N CYS A 187 -6.92 18.23 11.58
CA CYS A 187 -5.92 18.90 10.73
C CYS A 187 -5.14 17.91 9.87
N GLY A 188 -4.22 18.41 9.03
CA GLY A 188 -3.28 17.57 8.28
C GLY A 188 -2.52 16.63 9.22
N THR A 189 -2.68 15.32 9.04
CA THR A 189 -2.21 14.31 10.00
C THR A 189 -1.52 13.16 9.30
N ALA A 190 -0.33 12.79 9.81
CA ALA A 190 0.39 11.58 9.44
C ALA A 190 0.34 10.59 10.61
N ILE A 191 -0.28 9.42 10.40
CA ILE A 191 -0.30 8.31 11.34
C ILE A 191 0.89 7.41 11.04
N VAL A 192 1.83 7.31 11.97
CA VAL A 192 3.09 6.57 11.77
C VAL A 192 3.05 5.25 12.53
N MET A 193 3.26 4.16 11.78
CA MET A 193 3.27 2.79 12.28
C MET A 193 4.66 2.18 12.12
N GLY A 194 5.15 1.51 13.14
CA GLY A 194 6.43 0.79 13.11
C GLY A 194 6.29 -0.69 12.78
N THR A 195 7.41 -1.41 12.92
CA THR A 195 7.45 -2.87 12.77
C THR A 195 6.62 -3.57 13.86
N GLU A 196 6.18 -4.79 13.57
CA GLU A 196 5.44 -5.61 14.57
C GLU A 196 6.32 -6.02 15.77
N HIS A 197 7.64 -6.08 15.60
CA HIS A 197 8.57 -6.57 16.62
C HIS A 197 9.23 -5.43 17.40
N ASP A 198 9.84 -4.47 16.70
CA ASP A 198 10.67 -3.42 17.34
C ASP A 198 9.91 -2.09 17.50
N GLY A 199 8.73 -1.97 16.90
CA GLY A 199 7.96 -0.73 16.86
C GLY A 199 8.65 0.34 16.02
N LEU A 200 8.57 1.59 16.45
CA LEU A 200 9.17 2.76 15.79
C LEU A 200 10.57 3.06 16.33
N THR A 201 11.45 3.50 15.43
CA THR A 201 12.78 3.98 15.82
C THR A 201 12.72 5.28 16.63
N ASP A 202 13.82 5.60 17.33
CA ASP A 202 13.97 6.86 18.06
C ASP A 202 13.87 8.10 17.16
N LEU A 203 14.18 7.95 15.87
CA LEU A 203 14.04 9.02 14.89
C LEU A 203 12.59 9.50 14.80
N TRP A 204 11.65 8.57 14.64
CA TRP A 204 10.22 8.86 14.58
C TRP A 204 9.67 9.33 15.93
N ARG A 205 10.08 8.70 17.03
CA ARG A 205 9.67 9.10 18.37
C ARG A 205 10.02 10.56 18.68
N LYS A 206 11.24 10.99 18.32
CA LYS A 206 11.69 12.37 18.50
C LYS A 206 11.07 13.38 17.54
N ALA A 207 10.64 12.92 16.36
CA ALA A 207 10.02 13.76 15.34
C ALA A 207 8.53 14.00 15.60
N ALA A 208 7.88 13.12 16.39
CA ALA A 208 6.44 13.12 16.63
C ALA A 208 5.95 14.35 17.38
N ASP A 209 4.77 14.83 17.01
CA ASP A 209 4.04 15.86 17.75
C ASP A 209 3.24 15.26 18.92
N ALA A 210 2.82 13.99 18.78
CA ALA A 210 2.21 13.21 19.85
C ALA A 210 2.36 11.70 19.62
N HIS A 211 2.28 10.94 20.71
CA HIS A 211 2.25 9.48 20.70
C HIS A 211 0.85 8.99 21.04
N ILE A 212 0.33 8.07 20.26
CA ILE A 212 -1.04 7.55 20.40
C ILE A 212 -1.03 6.04 20.56
N ARG A 213 -2.00 5.51 21.31
CA ARG A 213 -2.19 4.07 21.49
C ARG A 213 -3.64 3.66 21.36
N ILE A 214 -3.83 2.43 20.86
CA ILE A 214 -5.09 1.71 20.95
C ILE A 214 -5.12 1.00 22.31
N PRO A 215 -6.19 1.14 23.14
CA PRO A 215 -6.24 0.48 24.43
C PRO A 215 -6.35 -1.04 24.26
N MET A 216 -5.47 -1.78 24.93
CA MET A 216 -5.47 -3.22 24.95
C MET A 216 -6.05 -3.69 26.29
N LEU A 217 -7.24 -4.33 26.29
CA LEU A 217 -7.94 -4.72 27.51
C LEU A 217 -7.76 -6.21 27.85
N GLY A 218 -7.09 -6.96 26.99
CA GLY A 218 -6.82 -8.38 27.14
C GLY A 218 -5.40 -8.67 27.65
N GLN A 219 -4.93 -9.89 27.37
CA GLN A 219 -3.60 -10.35 27.77
C GLN A 219 -2.51 -10.03 26.73
N ILE A 220 -2.89 -9.82 25.48
CA ILE A 220 -1.95 -9.46 24.42
C ILE A 220 -1.74 -7.95 24.40
N ASP A 221 -0.54 -7.50 24.09
CA ASP A 221 -0.10 -6.11 24.14
C ASP A 221 -0.18 -5.39 22.79
N SER A 222 -0.48 -6.10 21.70
CA SER A 222 -0.51 -5.52 20.36
C SER A 222 -1.54 -6.18 19.44
N LEU A 223 -1.97 -5.45 18.42
CA LEU A 223 -2.74 -5.94 17.28
C LEU A 223 -1.84 -6.09 16.06
N ASN A 224 -2.30 -6.84 15.07
CA ASN A 224 -1.66 -6.82 13.76
C ASN A 224 -1.61 -5.38 13.21
N VAL A 225 -0.49 -5.00 12.59
CA VAL A 225 -0.23 -3.62 12.14
C VAL A 225 -1.31 -3.10 11.17
N SER A 226 -1.85 -3.96 10.30
CA SER A 226 -2.90 -3.54 9.36
C SER A 226 -4.24 -3.28 10.05
N VAL A 227 -4.54 -4.03 11.12
CA VAL A 227 -5.73 -3.81 11.95
C VAL A 227 -5.58 -2.51 12.73
N SER A 228 -4.42 -2.28 13.36
CA SER A 228 -4.14 -1.03 14.07
C SER A 228 -4.24 0.18 13.14
N ALA A 229 -3.65 0.09 11.95
CA ALA A 229 -3.73 1.15 10.95
C ALA A 229 -5.18 1.46 10.56
N ALA A 230 -6.01 0.44 10.33
CA ALA A 230 -7.42 0.62 9.99
C ALA A 230 -8.19 1.35 11.11
N ILE A 231 -8.00 0.94 12.37
CA ILE A 231 -8.66 1.60 13.53
C ILE A 231 -8.30 3.09 13.57
N LEU A 232 -7.01 3.43 13.43
CA LEU A 232 -6.55 4.80 13.51
C LEU A 232 -7.00 5.65 12.31
N MET A 233 -6.98 5.10 11.10
CA MET A 233 -7.49 5.76 9.90
C MET A 233 -8.99 6.09 10.03
N PHE A 234 -9.80 5.13 10.46
CA PHE A 234 -11.25 5.35 10.60
C PHE A 234 -11.61 6.25 11.78
N GLU A 235 -10.78 6.35 12.81
CA GLU A 235 -10.94 7.39 13.83
C GLU A 235 -10.70 8.78 13.24
N ALA A 236 -9.66 8.97 12.43
CA ALA A 236 -9.43 10.23 11.75
C ALA A 236 -10.62 10.59 10.83
N VAL A 237 -11.16 9.62 10.07
CA VAL A 237 -12.36 9.80 9.25
C VAL A 237 -13.56 10.22 10.12
N ARG A 238 -13.80 9.54 11.25
CA ARG A 238 -14.90 9.86 12.16
C ARG A 238 -14.81 11.31 12.67
N GLN A 239 -13.61 11.78 13.01
CA GLN A 239 -13.41 13.14 13.50
C GLN A 239 -13.59 14.20 12.42
N ARG A 240 -13.27 13.88 11.16
CA ARG A 240 -13.35 14.80 10.00
C ARG A 240 -14.74 14.90 9.39
N GLN A 241 -15.63 13.93 9.64
CA GLN A 241 -17.01 13.89 9.11
C GLN A 241 -18.02 14.66 9.97
N LYS A 242 -17.59 15.50 10.87
CA LYS A 242 -18.48 16.30 11.72
C LYS A 242 -18.99 17.56 11.04
#